data_a4b6aa49aa0e78677bb7eb1f3f60617d
#
_entry.id   a4b6aa49aa0e78677bb7eb1f3f60617d
#
_cell.length_a   1.000
_cell.length_b   1.000
_cell.length_c   1.000
_cell.angle_alpha   90.00
_cell.angle_beta   90.00
_cell.angle_gamma   90.00
#
_symmetry.space_group_name_H-M   'P 1'
#
loop_
_entity.id
_entity.type
_entity.pdbx_description
1 polymer ?
#
loop_
_entity_poly.entity_id
_entity_poly.type
_entity_poly.pdbx_seq_one_letter_code
_entity_poly.pdbx_strand_id
1 'polypeptide(L)'
;HSDLTLNIGAEAQEGPAIDIQSCCEGLEGACVNIYSGDITVRSTDDCINAADSDMKDVTFAVNIIGGKIDAYTSGGDGFDSNGDLTISGGIVSLWTASTADNQPLDADGTVTVSGGTVLAAGGSAGMGLSLQADQPCLIFSGSGGMGQGSALATAGSAFAITDASGSTLYEGTAKCNASYLFFSSDRLTEGESCTLASGDSQTGAKVQTGAVTSGMGGFGGGHGGMGRPDGDRRNTDGERPDFDGKTPPEGNPPDGKMDGGQQSPDQK
;
A
#
# COMPACT_ATOMS: atom_id res chain seq x y z
N HIS A 1 -12.64 -15.37 -4.59
CA HIS A 1 -13.56 -14.45 -3.88
C HIS A 1 -14.40 -15.18 -2.85
N SER A 2 -14.64 -14.55 -1.72
CA SER A 2 -15.57 -14.99 -0.67
C SER A 2 -16.34 -13.78 -0.14
N ASP A 3 -17.67 -13.86 -0.13
CA ASP A 3 -18.51 -12.77 0.44
C ASP A 3 -18.36 -12.62 1.96
N LEU A 4 -17.71 -13.57 2.62
CA LEU A 4 -17.48 -13.56 4.07
C LEU A 4 -15.98 -13.72 4.36
N THR A 5 -15.60 -14.85 4.94
CA THR A 5 -14.23 -15.13 5.34
C THR A 5 -13.57 -16.12 4.40
N LEU A 6 -12.40 -15.77 3.89
CA LEU A 6 -11.50 -16.66 3.17
C LEU A 6 -10.40 -17.12 4.16
N ASN A 7 -10.37 -18.42 4.47
CA ASN A 7 -9.31 -19.00 5.29
C ASN A 7 -8.42 -19.89 4.42
N ILE A 8 -7.10 -19.68 4.49
CA ILE A 8 -6.10 -20.45 3.73
C ILE A 8 -5.16 -21.14 4.71
N GLY A 9 -5.10 -22.48 4.59
CA GLY A 9 -4.28 -23.31 5.45
C GLY A 9 -4.83 -23.44 6.88
N ALA A 10 -3.95 -23.85 7.80
CA ALA A 10 -4.23 -23.94 9.22
C ALA A 10 -2.92 -23.77 10.02
N GLU A 11 -3.03 -23.34 11.28
CA GLU A 11 -1.89 -23.20 12.16
C GLU A 11 -1.12 -24.51 12.33
N ALA A 12 0.22 -24.41 12.38
CA ALA A 12 1.15 -25.52 12.57
C ALA A 12 1.00 -26.68 11.57
N GLN A 13 0.43 -26.44 10.39
CA GLN A 13 0.28 -27.42 9.32
C GLN A 13 0.92 -26.91 8.03
N GLU A 14 1.33 -27.86 7.16
CA GLU A 14 1.61 -27.50 5.77
C GLU A 14 0.31 -27.03 5.11
N GLY A 15 0.37 -25.87 4.45
CA GLY A 15 -0.76 -25.31 3.76
C GLY A 15 -0.79 -25.66 2.28
N PRO A 16 -1.80 -25.19 1.55
CA PRO A 16 -1.90 -25.41 0.11
C PRO A 16 -0.80 -24.68 -0.66
N ALA A 17 -0.46 -25.17 -1.84
CA ALA A 17 0.22 -24.42 -2.87
C ALA A 17 -0.83 -23.69 -3.73
N ILE A 18 -0.75 -22.38 -3.80
CA ILE A 18 -1.63 -21.51 -4.58
C ILE A 18 -0.76 -20.69 -5.53
N ASP A 19 -1.04 -20.81 -6.83
CA ASP A 19 -0.29 -20.11 -7.87
C ASP A 19 -1.23 -19.35 -8.80
N ILE A 20 -1.40 -18.07 -8.56
CA ILE A 20 -2.24 -17.15 -9.34
C ILE A 20 -1.32 -16.31 -10.22
N GLN A 21 -1.17 -16.72 -11.50
CA GLN A 21 -0.24 -16.10 -12.43
C GLN A 21 -0.77 -14.85 -13.12
N SER A 22 -2.09 -14.67 -13.16
CA SER A 22 -2.72 -13.47 -13.74
C SER A 22 -4.17 -13.36 -13.27
N CYS A 23 -4.47 -12.24 -12.67
CA CYS A 23 -5.83 -11.90 -12.22
C CYS A 23 -6.01 -10.37 -12.22
N CYS A 24 -7.22 -9.89 -12.05
CA CYS A 24 -7.49 -8.53 -11.64
C CYS A 24 -7.12 -8.44 -10.15
N GLU A 25 -7.98 -8.93 -9.28
CA GLU A 25 -7.69 -9.12 -7.87
C GLU A 25 -7.33 -10.57 -7.57
N GLY A 26 -6.44 -10.78 -6.60
CA GLY A 26 -5.94 -12.10 -6.26
C GLY A 26 -6.84 -12.85 -5.29
N LEU A 27 -6.57 -12.73 -4.01
CA LEU A 27 -7.33 -13.34 -2.93
C LEU A 27 -8.26 -12.30 -2.30
N GLU A 28 -9.56 -12.51 -2.43
CA GLU A 28 -10.56 -11.51 -2.04
C GLU A 28 -11.61 -12.10 -1.10
N GLY A 29 -11.99 -11.32 -0.10
CA GLY A 29 -13.06 -11.66 0.85
C GLY A 29 -13.31 -10.53 1.83
N ALA A 30 -14.43 -10.55 2.56
CA ALA A 30 -14.64 -9.58 3.64
C ALA A 30 -13.57 -9.70 4.73
N CYS A 31 -13.12 -10.92 5.02
CA CYS A 31 -11.98 -11.18 5.89
C CYS A 31 -11.09 -12.24 5.25
N VAL A 32 -9.80 -11.97 5.11
CA VAL A 32 -8.82 -12.90 4.55
C VAL A 32 -7.83 -13.31 5.62
N ASN A 33 -7.82 -14.61 5.98
CA ASN A 33 -6.88 -15.17 6.95
C ASN A 33 -5.96 -16.17 6.27
N ILE A 34 -4.65 -15.95 6.36
CA ILE A 34 -3.63 -16.88 5.84
C ILE A 34 -2.84 -17.44 7.01
N TYR A 35 -3.05 -18.71 7.31
CA TYR A 35 -2.38 -19.45 8.38
C TYR A 35 -1.14 -20.18 7.89
N SER A 36 -1.16 -20.71 6.67
CA SER A 36 -0.07 -21.45 6.05
C SER A 36 -0.29 -21.60 4.55
N GLY A 37 0.75 -22.01 3.83
CA GLY A 37 0.74 -22.25 2.38
C GLY A 37 1.96 -21.65 1.68
N ASP A 38 2.20 -22.06 0.43
CA ASP A 38 3.13 -21.41 -0.51
C ASP A 38 2.29 -20.73 -1.59
N ILE A 39 2.20 -19.41 -1.51
CA ILE A 39 1.22 -18.61 -2.24
C ILE A 39 1.95 -17.63 -3.15
N THR A 40 1.68 -17.75 -4.44
CA THR A 40 2.14 -16.80 -5.46
C THR A 40 0.95 -16.05 -6.03
N VAL A 41 1.02 -14.71 -6.07
CA VAL A 41 -0.01 -13.87 -6.68
C VAL A 41 0.63 -12.87 -7.64
N ARG A 42 0.06 -12.77 -8.84
CA ARG A 42 0.39 -11.77 -9.86
C ARG A 42 -0.89 -11.12 -10.34
N SER A 43 -1.13 -9.89 -9.90
CA SER A 43 -2.36 -9.15 -10.17
C SER A 43 -2.14 -7.90 -11.02
N THR A 44 -3.22 -7.35 -11.54
CA THR A 44 -3.27 -6.03 -12.17
C THR A 44 -3.97 -5.00 -11.30
N ASP A 45 -4.61 -5.46 -10.25
CA ASP A 45 -5.18 -4.72 -9.14
C ASP A 45 -4.63 -5.34 -7.84
N ASP A 46 -5.38 -5.42 -6.75
CA ASP A 46 -4.85 -5.86 -5.47
C ASP A 46 -4.44 -7.34 -5.46
N CYS A 47 -3.36 -7.66 -4.73
CA CYS A 47 -2.96 -9.05 -4.56
C CYS A 47 -3.82 -9.77 -3.51
N ILE A 48 -4.14 -9.10 -2.41
CA ILE A 48 -5.05 -9.56 -1.37
C ILE A 48 -5.93 -8.40 -0.99
N ASN A 49 -7.25 -8.59 -1.09
CA ASN A 49 -8.24 -7.55 -0.82
C ASN A 49 -9.28 -8.01 0.20
N ALA A 50 -9.44 -7.24 1.27
CA ALA A 50 -10.52 -7.42 2.25
C ALA A 50 -11.57 -6.32 2.07
N ALA A 51 -12.45 -6.52 1.10
CA ALA A 51 -13.53 -5.63 0.74
C ALA A 51 -14.79 -6.42 0.35
N ASP A 52 -15.96 -5.84 0.56
CA ASP A 52 -17.23 -6.27 -0.03
C ASP A 52 -18.24 -5.14 0.12
N SER A 53 -18.75 -4.65 -0.99
CA SER A 53 -19.68 -3.52 -1.02
C SER A 53 -21.11 -3.87 -0.65
N ASP A 54 -21.50 -5.15 -0.73
CA ASP A 54 -22.89 -5.59 -0.54
C ASP A 54 -23.19 -6.09 0.88
N MET A 55 -22.16 -6.36 1.68
CA MET A 55 -22.33 -6.89 3.04
C MET A 55 -22.48 -5.77 4.05
N LYS A 56 -23.44 -5.97 4.95
CA LYS A 56 -23.64 -5.12 6.13
C LYS A 56 -23.25 -5.88 7.39
N ASP A 57 -22.68 -5.17 8.34
CA ASP A 57 -22.32 -5.73 9.65
C ASP A 57 -21.18 -6.79 9.59
N VAL A 58 -20.29 -6.69 8.61
CA VAL A 58 -19.05 -7.46 8.54
C VAL A 58 -17.86 -6.64 9.03
N THR A 59 -16.84 -7.32 9.53
CA THR A 59 -15.54 -6.73 9.84
C THR A 59 -14.59 -7.08 8.71
N PHE A 60 -14.07 -6.06 8.04
CA PHE A 60 -13.03 -6.25 7.04
C PHE A 60 -11.69 -6.43 7.72
N ALA A 61 -10.91 -7.39 7.28
CA ALA A 61 -9.56 -7.59 7.78
C ALA A 61 -8.71 -8.46 6.85
N VAL A 62 -7.43 -8.12 6.74
CA VAL A 62 -6.40 -9.03 6.21
C VAL A 62 -5.51 -9.47 7.37
N ASN A 63 -5.42 -10.77 7.61
CA ASN A 63 -4.60 -11.37 8.65
C ASN A 63 -3.62 -12.38 8.06
N ILE A 64 -2.33 -12.08 8.10
CA ILE A 64 -1.25 -12.97 7.72
C ILE A 64 -0.63 -13.54 8.99
N ILE A 65 -0.97 -14.78 9.31
CA ILE A 65 -0.53 -15.50 10.50
C ILE A 65 0.69 -16.37 10.18
N GLY A 66 0.78 -16.83 8.94
CA GLY A 66 1.86 -17.69 8.50
C GLY A 66 1.90 -17.88 6.98
N GLY A 67 2.62 -18.91 6.52
CA GLY A 67 2.80 -19.20 5.11
C GLY A 67 3.97 -18.46 4.48
N LYS A 68 4.17 -18.73 3.20
CA LYS A 68 5.12 -18.04 2.34
C LYS A 68 4.34 -17.39 1.21
N ILE A 69 4.41 -16.07 1.12
CA ILE A 69 3.64 -15.27 0.17
C ILE A 69 4.60 -14.49 -0.72
N ASP A 70 4.52 -14.73 -2.01
CA ASP A 70 5.23 -14.01 -3.05
C ASP A 70 4.23 -13.29 -3.95
N ALA A 71 4.01 -12.00 -3.68
CA ALA A 71 2.99 -11.19 -4.33
C ALA A 71 3.61 -10.04 -5.13
N TYR A 72 2.98 -9.76 -6.28
CA TYR A 72 3.30 -8.62 -7.13
C TYR A 72 2.04 -8.11 -7.80
N THR A 73 1.81 -6.81 -7.71
CA THR A 73 0.78 -6.12 -8.49
C THR A 73 1.38 -5.10 -9.45
N SER A 74 0.77 -4.96 -10.61
CA SER A 74 1.15 -3.94 -11.60
C SER A 74 0.33 -2.66 -11.51
N GLY A 75 -0.78 -2.65 -10.76
CA GLY A 75 -1.71 -1.51 -10.74
C GLY A 75 -2.36 -1.18 -9.40
N GLY A 76 -2.77 -2.15 -8.61
CA GLY A 76 -3.43 -1.95 -7.32
C GLY A 76 -2.48 -1.92 -6.12
N ASP A 77 -3.05 -2.10 -4.94
CA ASP A 77 -2.33 -2.26 -3.70
C ASP A 77 -1.78 -3.68 -3.54
N GLY A 78 -0.76 -3.83 -2.74
CA GLY A 78 -0.25 -5.16 -2.45
C GLY A 78 -1.23 -5.97 -1.63
N PHE A 79 -1.46 -5.55 -0.40
CA PHE A 79 -2.53 -6.00 0.47
C PHE A 79 -3.38 -4.78 0.82
N ASP A 80 -4.66 -4.85 0.52
CA ASP A 80 -5.67 -3.84 0.85
C ASP A 80 -6.69 -4.35 1.84
N SER A 81 -7.15 -3.50 2.74
CA SER A 81 -8.19 -3.82 3.70
C SER A 81 -9.08 -2.62 3.98
N ASN A 82 -10.38 -2.75 3.75
CA ASN A 82 -11.38 -1.79 4.24
C ASN A 82 -11.55 -1.83 5.78
N GLY A 83 -10.64 -2.51 6.48
CA GLY A 83 -10.55 -2.60 7.93
C GLY A 83 -9.10 -2.62 8.39
N ASP A 84 -8.74 -3.54 9.27
CA ASP A 84 -7.36 -3.69 9.74
C ASP A 84 -6.56 -4.65 8.86
N LEU A 85 -5.23 -4.43 8.77
CA LEU A 85 -4.27 -5.32 8.16
C LEU A 85 -3.24 -5.74 9.21
N THR A 86 -3.13 -7.03 9.49
CA THR A 86 -2.18 -7.55 10.48
C THR A 86 -1.27 -8.62 9.88
N ILE A 87 0.04 -8.46 10.04
CA ILE A 87 1.04 -9.48 9.72
C ILE A 87 1.71 -9.90 11.03
N SER A 88 1.40 -11.12 11.50
CA SER A 88 1.94 -11.67 12.75
C SER A 88 2.90 -12.85 12.52
N GLY A 89 3.07 -13.28 11.27
CA GLY A 89 3.97 -14.37 10.93
C GLY A 89 4.16 -14.56 9.44
N GLY A 90 4.86 -15.64 9.07
CA GLY A 90 5.10 -16.00 7.68
C GLY A 90 6.34 -15.34 7.05
N ILE A 91 6.50 -15.60 5.76
CA ILE A 91 7.54 -14.99 4.91
C ILE A 91 6.80 -14.28 3.77
N VAL A 92 6.84 -12.96 3.78
CA VAL A 92 6.12 -12.12 2.82
C VAL A 92 7.12 -11.36 1.95
N SER A 93 7.00 -11.51 0.64
CA SER A 93 7.69 -10.71 -0.37
C SER A 93 6.65 -10.04 -1.24
N LEU A 94 6.41 -8.75 -1.01
CA LEU A 94 5.34 -7.98 -1.62
C LEU A 94 5.89 -6.82 -2.42
N TRP A 95 5.46 -6.71 -3.67
CA TRP A 95 5.94 -5.70 -4.61
C TRP A 95 4.76 -5.04 -5.32
N THR A 96 4.72 -3.72 -5.28
CA THR A 96 3.72 -2.89 -5.95
C THR A 96 4.39 -2.01 -6.97
N ALA A 97 4.13 -2.24 -8.26
CA ALA A 97 4.68 -1.43 -9.36
C ALA A 97 3.89 -0.13 -9.53
N SER A 98 3.70 0.55 -8.47
CA SER A 98 2.70 1.55 -8.35
C SER A 98 2.93 2.87 -9.04
N THR A 99 1.83 3.47 -9.30
CA THR A 99 1.50 4.87 -9.49
C THR A 99 1.10 5.53 -8.16
N ALA A 100 0.75 6.79 -8.18
CA ALA A 100 0.79 7.75 -7.07
C ALA A 100 0.02 7.43 -5.78
N ASP A 101 -0.97 6.56 -5.80
CA ASP A 101 -1.88 6.27 -4.68
C ASP A 101 -1.83 4.82 -4.17
N ASN A 102 -1.22 3.91 -4.92
CA ASN A 102 -1.15 2.50 -4.53
C ASN A 102 0.05 2.19 -3.63
N GLN A 103 -0.14 1.32 -2.66
CA GLN A 103 0.83 0.97 -1.62
C GLN A 103 1.01 -0.55 -1.51
N PRO A 104 2.16 -1.03 -1.01
CA PRO A 104 2.29 -2.46 -0.71
C PRO A 104 1.39 -2.93 0.43
N LEU A 105 1.16 -2.07 1.43
CA LEU A 105 0.31 -2.36 2.58
C LEU A 105 -0.61 -1.16 2.79
N ASP A 106 -1.89 -1.32 2.51
CA ASP A 106 -2.91 -0.31 2.71
C ASP A 106 -4.06 -0.82 3.58
N ALA A 107 -4.64 0.06 4.36
CA ALA A 107 -5.80 -0.25 5.19
C ALA A 107 -6.55 1.04 5.59
N ASP A 108 -7.88 0.99 5.57
CA ASP A 108 -8.73 2.02 6.16
C ASP A 108 -8.56 2.10 7.69
N GLY A 109 -8.20 0.99 8.31
CA GLY A 109 -7.90 0.86 9.73
C GLY A 109 -6.40 0.96 10.05
N THR A 110 -5.90 0.04 10.87
CA THR A 110 -4.51 0.01 11.29
C THR A 110 -3.74 -1.07 10.54
N VAL A 111 -2.59 -0.72 9.99
CA VAL A 111 -1.59 -1.71 9.52
C VAL A 111 -0.66 -2.04 10.69
N THR A 112 -0.61 -3.32 11.07
CA THR A 112 0.27 -3.81 12.15
C THR A 112 1.19 -4.92 11.65
N VAL A 113 2.50 -4.80 11.92
CA VAL A 113 3.49 -5.85 11.66
C VAL A 113 4.12 -6.26 13.00
N SER A 114 3.76 -7.45 13.49
CA SER A 114 4.18 -7.96 14.80
C SER A 114 5.05 -9.23 14.71
N GLY A 115 5.23 -9.79 13.52
CA GLY A 115 6.03 -11.00 13.33
C GLY A 115 6.32 -11.33 11.88
N GLY A 116 7.06 -12.42 11.66
CA GLY A 116 7.44 -12.91 10.34
C GLY A 116 8.69 -12.25 9.75
N THR A 117 8.97 -12.60 8.50
CA THR A 117 9.94 -11.90 7.65
C THR A 117 9.18 -11.21 6.55
N VAL A 118 9.10 -9.89 6.60
CA VAL A 118 8.24 -9.08 5.72
C VAL A 118 9.09 -8.14 4.89
N LEU A 119 9.03 -8.27 3.59
CA LEU A 119 9.51 -7.31 2.61
C LEU A 119 8.31 -6.72 1.88
N ALA A 120 8.16 -5.40 1.94
CA ALA A 120 7.12 -4.68 1.21
C ALA A 120 7.75 -3.49 0.48
N ALA A 121 7.70 -3.49 -0.84
CA ALA A 121 8.40 -2.53 -1.68
C ALA A 121 7.46 -1.90 -2.72
N GLY A 122 7.61 -0.61 -2.93
CA GLY A 122 6.78 0.16 -3.86
C GLY A 122 7.54 1.06 -4.81
N GLY A 123 6.94 1.29 -5.98
CA GLY A 123 7.49 2.19 -7.00
C GLY A 123 7.29 3.66 -6.68
N SER A 124 6.30 3.99 -5.87
CA SER A 124 6.01 5.36 -5.46
C SER A 124 5.80 5.43 -3.95
N ALA A 125 6.35 6.46 -3.34
CA ALA A 125 6.03 6.81 -1.96
C ALA A 125 4.82 7.75 -1.88
N GLY A 126 3.83 7.58 -2.72
CA GLY A 126 2.64 8.42 -2.89
C GLY A 126 2.09 9.01 -1.60
N MET A 127 1.14 8.38 -0.99
CA MET A 127 0.63 8.76 0.34
C MET A 127 1.57 8.36 1.47
N GLY A 128 2.54 7.50 1.19
CA GLY A 128 3.51 6.96 2.15
C GLY A 128 2.98 5.76 2.91
N LEU A 129 3.90 4.93 3.37
CA LEU A 129 3.58 3.82 4.28
C LEU A 129 3.33 4.39 5.68
N SER A 130 2.24 3.99 6.33
CA SER A 130 1.96 4.28 7.73
C SER A 130 1.55 3.00 8.44
N LEU A 131 2.33 2.55 9.42
CA LEU A 131 2.04 1.32 10.13
C LEU A 131 2.57 1.33 11.57
N GLN A 132 2.07 0.38 12.37
CA GLN A 132 2.59 0.03 13.69
C GLN A 132 3.52 -1.19 13.54
N ALA A 133 4.80 -1.03 13.83
CA ALA A 133 5.78 -2.11 13.86
C ALA A 133 6.05 -2.55 15.30
N ASP A 134 5.43 -3.63 15.72
CA ASP A 134 5.69 -4.24 17.03
C ASP A 134 6.93 -5.15 17.00
N GLN A 135 7.40 -5.50 15.80
CA GLN A 135 8.66 -6.17 15.53
C GLN A 135 9.65 -5.16 14.91
N PRO A 136 10.98 -5.28 15.17
CA PRO A 136 11.98 -4.41 14.59
C PRO A 136 11.89 -4.34 13.05
N CYS A 137 12.03 -3.13 12.50
CA CYS A 137 11.90 -2.90 11.08
C CYS A 137 12.88 -1.84 10.55
N LEU A 138 13.03 -1.82 9.23
CA LEU A 138 13.79 -0.87 8.44
C LEU A 138 12.89 -0.22 7.40
N ILE A 139 13.06 1.07 7.15
CA ILE A 139 12.54 1.74 5.99
C ILE A 139 13.70 2.34 5.20
N PHE A 140 13.84 1.91 3.97
CA PHE A 140 14.71 2.52 2.99
C PHE A 140 13.87 3.40 2.07
N SER A 141 14.31 4.64 1.87
CA SER A 141 13.67 5.57 0.94
C SER A 141 14.70 6.16 0.00
N GLY A 142 14.39 6.18 -1.28
CA GLY A 142 15.21 6.84 -2.29
C GLY A 142 15.30 8.34 -2.02
N SER A 143 16.46 8.95 -2.29
CA SER A 143 16.66 10.38 -2.18
C SER A 143 15.93 11.11 -3.32
N GLY A 144 14.88 11.86 -3.00
CA GLY A 144 14.14 12.68 -3.96
C GLY A 144 12.84 13.18 -3.37
N GLY A 145 12.52 14.46 -3.54
CA GLY A 145 11.24 15.01 -3.13
C GLY A 145 10.16 14.69 -4.15
N MET A 146 8.90 14.55 -3.69
CA MET A 146 7.70 14.50 -4.52
C MET A 146 7.76 13.53 -5.72
N GLY A 147 7.73 12.23 -5.48
CA GLY A 147 7.48 11.23 -6.52
C GLY A 147 8.61 10.97 -7.53
N GLN A 148 9.79 11.54 -7.32
CA GLN A 148 10.98 11.39 -8.18
C GLN A 148 12.19 10.88 -7.38
N GLY A 149 12.00 10.00 -6.40
CA GLY A 149 13.10 9.36 -5.70
C GLY A 149 13.96 8.51 -6.66
N SER A 150 15.28 8.53 -6.49
CA SER A 150 16.13 7.53 -7.16
C SER A 150 15.68 6.14 -6.75
N ALA A 151 15.52 5.23 -7.70
CA ALA A 151 15.15 3.86 -7.42
C ALA A 151 16.17 3.23 -6.46
N LEU A 152 15.68 2.65 -5.36
CA LEU A 152 16.48 1.84 -4.43
C LEU A 152 16.90 0.52 -5.08
N ALA A 153 16.02 -0.03 -5.90
CA ALA A 153 16.25 -1.22 -6.70
C ALA A 153 15.49 -1.07 -8.03
N THR A 154 16.11 -1.54 -9.10
CA THR A 154 15.53 -1.54 -10.45
C THR A 154 14.92 -2.90 -10.75
N ALA A 155 13.79 -2.96 -11.46
CA ALA A 155 13.17 -4.20 -11.89
C ALA A 155 14.18 -5.17 -12.51
N GLY A 156 14.21 -6.41 -12.02
CA GLY A 156 15.14 -7.45 -12.43
C GLY A 156 16.54 -7.38 -11.81
N SER A 157 16.88 -6.33 -11.03
CA SER A 157 18.17 -6.25 -10.35
C SER A 157 18.18 -7.08 -9.06
N ALA A 158 19.32 -7.68 -8.76
CA ALA A 158 19.56 -8.27 -7.45
C ALA A 158 19.74 -7.18 -6.39
N PHE A 159 19.28 -7.45 -5.18
CA PHE A 159 19.51 -6.60 -4.02
C PHE A 159 19.76 -7.43 -2.77
N ALA A 160 20.42 -6.83 -1.80
CA ALA A 160 20.65 -7.42 -0.49
C ALA A 160 20.51 -6.39 0.62
N ILE A 161 20.00 -6.83 1.76
CA ILE A 161 20.00 -6.08 3.03
C ILE A 161 21.01 -6.73 3.94
N THR A 162 21.99 -5.95 4.43
CA THR A 162 23.05 -6.40 5.32
C THR A 162 23.04 -5.61 6.62
N ASP A 163 23.45 -6.26 7.71
CA ASP A 163 23.72 -5.61 8.99
C ASP A 163 25.07 -4.86 8.98
N ALA A 164 25.38 -4.21 10.10
CA ALA A 164 26.62 -3.46 10.26
C ALA A 164 27.90 -4.33 10.20
N SER A 165 27.78 -5.64 10.40
CA SER A 165 28.87 -6.59 10.27
C SER A 165 29.10 -7.07 8.84
N GLY A 166 28.17 -6.75 7.92
CA GLY A 166 28.14 -7.23 6.55
C GLY A 166 27.42 -8.58 6.37
N SER A 167 26.77 -9.09 7.42
CA SER A 167 25.98 -10.33 7.32
C SER A 167 24.67 -10.07 6.58
N THR A 168 24.32 -10.94 5.61
CA THR A 168 23.09 -10.82 4.86
C THR A 168 21.86 -11.17 5.71
N LEU A 169 20.96 -10.22 5.83
CA LEU A 169 19.66 -10.36 6.49
C LEU A 169 18.59 -10.84 5.50
N TYR A 170 18.62 -10.29 4.29
CA TYR A 170 17.71 -10.63 3.19
C TYR A 170 18.39 -10.42 1.84
N GLU A 171 18.05 -11.24 0.86
CA GLU A 171 18.47 -11.06 -0.54
C GLU A 171 17.36 -11.46 -1.50
N GLY A 172 17.33 -10.86 -2.67
CA GLY A 172 16.31 -11.15 -3.67
C GLY A 172 16.53 -10.42 -4.99
N THR A 173 15.52 -10.53 -5.83
CA THR A 173 15.45 -9.82 -7.11
C THR A 173 14.25 -8.88 -7.09
N ALA A 174 14.46 -7.62 -7.41
CA ALA A 174 13.41 -6.61 -7.47
C ALA A 174 12.42 -6.93 -8.60
N LYS A 175 11.12 -6.92 -8.30
CA LYS A 175 10.07 -7.20 -9.28
C LYS A 175 9.59 -5.95 -10.03
N CYS A 176 9.79 -4.79 -9.43
CA CYS A 176 9.54 -3.48 -10.03
C CYS A 176 10.64 -2.50 -9.65
N ASN A 177 10.58 -1.30 -10.22
CA ASN A 177 11.40 -0.20 -9.73
C ASN A 177 10.85 0.23 -8.37
N ALA A 178 11.64 0.09 -7.32
CA ALA A 178 11.25 0.46 -5.97
C ALA A 178 11.90 1.77 -5.54
N SER A 179 11.12 2.75 -5.11
CA SER A 179 11.60 4.00 -4.52
C SER A 179 11.57 3.98 -2.99
N TYR A 180 10.86 3.04 -2.40
CA TYR A 180 10.93 2.73 -0.98
C TYR A 180 10.80 1.23 -0.73
N LEU A 181 11.30 0.79 0.42
CA LEU A 181 11.28 -0.60 0.83
C LEU A 181 11.18 -0.66 2.35
N PHE A 182 10.13 -1.34 2.82
CA PHE A 182 9.97 -1.75 4.21
C PHE A 182 10.50 -3.18 4.38
N PHE A 183 11.27 -3.41 5.44
CA PHE A 183 11.73 -4.74 5.82
C PHE A 183 11.59 -4.94 7.32
N SER A 184 10.99 -6.05 7.74
CA SER A 184 10.84 -6.43 9.14
C SER A 184 11.21 -7.89 9.34
N SER A 185 11.93 -8.19 10.41
CA SER A 185 12.39 -9.53 10.77
C SER A 185 12.82 -9.59 12.23
N ASP A 186 12.68 -10.76 12.86
CA ASP A 186 13.22 -11.07 14.19
C ASP A 186 14.77 -11.06 14.26
N ARG A 187 15.44 -11.03 13.09
CA ARG A 187 16.90 -10.93 13.00
C ARG A 187 17.42 -9.50 13.16
N LEU A 188 16.55 -8.51 13.20
CA LEU A 188 16.90 -7.10 13.36
C LEU A 188 17.06 -6.75 14.84
N THR A 189 18.04 -5.90 15.15
CA THR A 189 18.26 -5.35 16.49
C THR A 189 18.00 -3.86 16.49
N GLU A 190 17.09 -3.40 17.33
CA GLU A 190 16.70 -1.98 17.40
C GLU A 190 17.91 -1.07 17.61
N GLY A 191 17.94 0.01 16.85
CA GLY A 191 19.03 0.99 16.88
C GLY A 191 20.24 0.66 16.02
N GLU A 192 20.38 -0.55 15.49
CA GLU A 192 21.45 -0.91 14.56
C GLU A 192 21.25 -0.26 13.19
N SER A 193 22.34 -0.09 12.46
CA SER A 193 22.33 0.41 11.09
C SER A 193 22.46 -0.74 10.11
N CYS A 194 21.62 -0.74 9.10
CA CYS A 194 21.64 -1.72 8.00
C CYS A 194 21.78 -1.01 6.66
N THR A 195 22.24 -1.75 5.66
CA THR A 195 22.46 -1.23 4.30
C THR A 195 21.69 -2.08 3.31
N LEU A 196 20.92 -1.42 2.46
CA LEU A 196 20.36 -1.97 1.22
C LEU A 196 21.32 -1.68 0.08
N ALA A 197 21.77 -2.71 -0.61
CA ALA A 197 22.62 -2.63 -1.79
C ALA A 197 21.89 -3.20 -3.01
N SER A 198 21.90 -2.48 -4.14
CA SER A 198 21.38 -2.95 -5.42
C SER A 198 22.21 -2.35 -6.56
N GLY A 199 22.91 -3.20 -7.33
CA GLY A 199 23.93 -2.74 -8.28
C GLY A 199 25.01 -1.90 -7.58
N ASP A 200 25.27 -0.71 -8.12
CA ASP A 200 26.25 0.24 -7.54
C ASP A 200 25.62 1.15 -6.45
N SER A 201 24.34 1.04 -6.19
CA SER A 201 23.62 1.88 -5.22
C SER A 201 23.63 1.25 -3.83
N GLN A 202 23.84 2.09 -2.81
CA GLN A 202 23.74 1.71 -1.42
C GLN A 202 22.94 2.76 -0.64
N THR A 203 22.02 2.30 0.19
CA THR A 203 21.19 3.15 1.05
C THR A 203 21.19 2.60 2.47
N GLY A 204 21.51 3.44 3.44
CA GLY A 204 21.48 3.08 4.86
C GLY A 204 20.13 3.36 5.50
N ALA A 205 19.74 2.53 6.45
CA ALA A 205 18.61 2.77 7.34
C ALA A 205 18.94 2.29 8.76
N LYS A 206 18.20 2.83 9.72
CA LYS A 206 18.33 2.46 11.13
C LYS A 206 17.14 1.63 11.57
N VAL A 207 17.38 0.55 12.28
CA VAL A 207 16.35 -0.32 12.83
C VAL A 207 15.54 0.43 13.89
N GLN A 208 14.23 0.34 13.81
CA GLN A 208 13.26 1.00 14.69
C GLN A 208 12.05 0.11 14.97
N THR A 209 11.28 0.47 15.99
CA THR A 209 9.98 -0.12 16.35
C THR A 209 8.95 0.98 16.58
N GLY A 210 7.69 0.62 16.71
CA GLY A 210 6.60 1.54 17.00
C GLY A 210 5.91 2.10 15.76
N ALA A 211 5.36 3.28 15.86
CA ALA A 211 4.70 3.94 14.73
C ALA A 211 5.73 4.38 13.69
N VAL A 212 5.59 3.88 12.49
CA VAL A 212 6.52 4.08 11.38
C VAL A 212 5.80 4.70 10.21
N THR A 213 6.38 5.75 9.66
CA THR A 213 5.87 6.41 8.46
C THR A 213 6.98 6.61 7.44
N SER A 214 6.70 6.34 6.17
CA SER A 214 7.58 6.70 5.06
C SER A 214 6.77 7.42 4.00
N GLY A 215 7.27 8.51 3.47
CA GLY A 215 6.58 9.31 2.46
C GLY A 215 6.70 10.79 2.74
N MET A 216 5.92 11.60 2.07
CA MET A 216 5.96 13.06 2.18
C MET A 216 5.85 13.48 3.64
N GLY A 217 6.95 14.05 4.12
CA GLY A 217 7.24 14.39 5.52
C GLY A 217 6.03 14.85 6.29
N GLY A 218 5.86 14.26 7.46
CA GLY A 218 4.76 14.48 8.35
C GLY A 218 4.39 15.95 8.47
N PHE A 219 3.19 16.28 8.05
CA PHE A 219 2.45 17.29 8.75
C PHE A 219 2.18 16.69 10.14
N GLY A 220 3.18 16.86 11.00
CA GLY A 220 3.03 16.60 12.41
C GLY A 220 1.86 17.43 12.92
N GLY A 221 0.72 16.80 13.04
CA GLY A 221 -0.40 17.30 13.78
C GLY A 221 -0.04 17.34 15.26
N GLY A 222 0.86 18.26 15.61
CA GLY A 222 1.01 18.70 16.97
C GLY A 222 -0.29 19.38 17.37
N HIS A 223 -1.16 18.66 18.05
CA HIS A 223 -2.17 19.28 18.91
C HIS A 223 -1.46 19.97 20.07
N GLY A 224 -0.73 21.03 19.74
CA GLY A 224 -0.36 22.06 20.69
C GLY A 224 -1.61 22.86 20.99
N GLY A 225 -2.24 22.61 22.13
CA GLY A 225 -3.24 23.49 22.68
C GLY A 225 -2.68 24.89 22.82
N MET A 226 -2.97 25.77 21.87
CA MET A 226 -2.87 27.20 22.09
C MET A 226 -4.12 27.64 22.83
N GLY A 227 -3.94 27.89 24.13
CA GLY A 227 -4.88 28.65 24.93
C GLY A 227 -5.24 29.94 24.20
N ARG A 228 -6.53 30.13 23.94
CA ARG A 228 -7.08 31.42 23.56
C ARG A 228 -6.87 32.40 24.73
N PRO A 229 -6.28 33.57 24.50
CA PRO A 229 -6.45 34.64 25.47
C PRO A 229 -7.87 35.18 25.34
N ASP A 230 -8.55 35.24 26.49
CA ASP A 230 -9.79 36.01 26.67
C ASP A 230 -9.53 37.49 26.31
N GLY A 231 -10.36 38.04 25.45
CA GLY A 231 -10.30 39.45 25.08
C GLY A 231 -11.41 39.90 24.16
N ASP A 232 -12.44 40.51 24.77
CA ASP A 232 -13.33 41.53 24.23
C ASP A 232 -14.35 41.14 23.13
N ARG A 233 -15.59 40.97 23.61
CA ARG A 233 -16.83 41.08 22.83
C ARG A 233 -16.99 42.53 22.38
N ARG A 234 -16.92 42.80 21.07
CA ARG A 234 -17.62 43.93 20.45
C ARG A 234 -18.57 43.37 19.39
N ASN A 235 -19.84 43.61 19.69
CA ASN A 235 -20.99 43.45 18.86
C ASN A 235 -20.88 44.45 17.70
N THR A 236 -20.89 43.97 16.47
CA THR A 236 -21.24 44.78 15.31
C THR A 236 -22.17 43.96 14.42
N ASP A 237 -23.44 44.35 14.51
CA ASP A 237 -24.47 43.97 13.56
C ASP A 237 -24.01 44.34 12.14
N GLY A 238 -23.90 43.34 11.27
CA GLY A 238 -23.62 43.51 9.86
C GLY A 238 -24.53 42.57 9.08
N GLU A 239 -25.49 43.16 8.38
CA GLU A 239 -26.52 42.54 7.56
C GLU A 239 -25.93 41.56 6.56
N ARG A 240 -26.58 40.40 6.44
CA ARG A 240 -26.36 39.45 5.32
C ARG A 240 -27.04 40.03 4.07
N PRO A 241 -26.40 40.05 2.91
CA PRO A 241 -27.10 40.32 1.66
C PRO A 241 -27.95 39.11 1.26
N ASP A 242 -29.23 39.39 1.00
CA ASP A 242 -30.21 38.48 0.40
C ASP A 242 -29.75 38.08 -0.99
N PHE A 243 -29.68 36.77 -1.25
CA PHE A 243 -29.50 36.22 -2.58
C PHE A 243 -30.90 35.97 -3.19
N ASP A 244 -31.34 36.93 -4.00
CA ASP A 244 -32.52 36.79 -4.84
C ASP A 244 -32.35 35.65 -5.86
N GLY A 245 -33.27 34.69 -5.77
CA GLY A 245 -33.36 33.57 -6.69
C GLY A 245 -33.65 34.04 -8.13
N LYS A 246 -32.67 33.94 -9.02
CA LYS A 246 -32.86 33.95 -10.45
C LYS A 246 -32.36 32.66 -11.04
N THR A 247 -33.31 31.91 -11.58
CA THR A 247 -33.11 30.75 -12.47
C THR A 247 -32.18 31.09 -13.64
N PRO A 248 -31.22 30.19 -13.98
CA PRO A 248 -30.43 30.35 -15.20
C PRO A 248 -31.28 30.07 -16.44
N PRO A 249 -31.00 30.76 -17.57
CA PRO A 249 -31.74 30.56 -18.81
C PRO A 249 -31.37 29.22 -19.46
N GLU A 250 -32.40 28.53 -19.98
CA GLU A 250 -32.27 27.35 -20.82
C GLU A 250 -31.56 27.73 -22.13
N GLY A 251 -30.40 27.15 -22.38
CA GLY A 251 -29.69 27.20 -23.62
C GLY A 251 -29.91 25.93 -24.44
N ASN A 252 -30.58 26.03 -25.57
CA ASN A 252 -30.71 24.95 -26.54
C ASN A 252 -29.34 24.52 -27.09
N PRO A 253 -29.11 23.21 -27.32
CA PRO A 253 -27.92 22.75 -28.01
C PRO A 253 -28.06 23.04 -29.55
N PRO A 254 -26.94 23.35 -30.23
CA PRO A 254 -26.97 23.59 -31.66
C PRO A 254 -27.12 22.28 -32.46
N ASP A 255 -28.06 22.29 -33.42
CA ASP A 255 -28.24 21.26 -34.44
C ASP A 255 -26.98 21.10 -35.30
N GLY A 256 -26.31 19.95 -35.16
CA GLY A 256 -25.24 19.52 -36.06
C GLY A 256 -25.74 18.42 -36.98
N LYS A 257 -26.01 18.79 -38.26
CA LYS A 257 -26.35 17.88 -39.34
C LYS A 257 -25.28 16.80 -39.52
N MET A 258 -25.71 15.54 -39.46
CA MET A 258 -24.99 14.42 -40.05
C MET A 258 -25.25 14.43 -41.57
N ASP A 259 -24.20 14.53 -42.34
CA ASP A 259 -24.24 14.24 -43.78
C ASP A 259 -23.63 12.83 -43.99
N GLY A 260 -24.33 12.03 -44.77
CA GLY A 260 -24.08 10.63 -44.98
C GLY A 260 -23.11 10.36 -46.14
N GLY A 261 -22.61 9.15 -46.22
CA GLY A 261 -21.93 8.64 -47.42
C GLY A 261 -21.10 7.39 -47.09
N GLN A 262 -21.73 6.19 -47.17
CA GLN A 262 -21.45 5.13 -48.15
C GLN A 262 -19.93 4.74 -48.28
N GLN A 263 -19.51 3.54 -48.19
CA GLN A 263 -19.83 2.24 -48.79
C GLN A 263 -18.77 1.21 -48.34
N SER A 264 -19.21 0.02 -48.03
CA SER A 264 -18.37 -1.18 -48.14
C SER A 264 -18.04 -1.51 -49.60
N PRO A 265 -16.95 -2.22 -49.88
CA PRO A 265 -17.14 -3.54 -50.48
C PRO A 265 -16.22 -4.66 -49.97
N ASP A 266 -16.88 -5.77 -49.87
CA ASP A 266 -16.53 -7.18 -50.13
C ASP A 266 -15.15 -7.60 -50.65
N GLN A 267 -14.74 -8.76 -50.12
CA GLN A 267 -14.10 -9.93 -50.76
C GLN A 267 -12.66 -9.84 -51.29
N LYS A 268 -11.79 -10.54 -50.65
CA LYS A 268 -11.31 -11.86 -51.07
C LYS A 268 -10.40 -12.44 -49.98
#